data_22f0a0b06b8c3bae820fae41a22fc7b9
#
_entry.id   22f0a0b06b8c3bae820fae41a22fc7b9
#
_cell.length_a   1.000
_cell.length_b   1.000
_cell.length_c   1.000
_cell.angle_alpha   90.00
_cell.angle_beta   90.00
_cell.angle_gamma   90.00
#
_symmetry.space_group_name_H-M   'P 1'
#
loop_
_entity.id
_entity.type
_entity.pdbx_description
1 polymer ?
#
loop_
_entity_poly.entity_id
_entity_poly.type
_entity_poly.pdbx_seq_one_letter_code
_entity_poly.pdbx_strand_id
1 'polypeptide(L)'
;MTYVDSRTWRTTLNSPINSAEKFDNARASEYGRQSRIALAGYDACQDLVACMLAASLGNIRSAKILVVGAGGTAQEIIAMARLEPGWRFTAVDPSESMLETAKQQLVVNNMLERTDVHLGHVEDLAADESYDAATLIGVLHHLDGDDAKGEILRSIRARLKPGAPLIVAGNQYAYASQPLLLAAWGQRWRQHGASPDEVKVKLGKILQGADPPHSEAAVQKLLHDAGFGDATRFFSSLFWGAWLTCKTV
;
A
#
# COMPACT_ATOMS: atom_id res chain seq x y z
N MET A 1 15.45 -18.80 55.56
CA MET A 1 15.49 -17.38 55.16
C MET A 1 16.52 -17.28 54.04
N THR A 2 16.11 -17.56 52.83
CA THR A 2 16.95 -17.59 51.62
C THR A 2 16.45 -16.52 50.65
N TYR A 3 17.26 -15.54 50.47
CA TYR A 3 17.05 -14.38 49.60
C TYR A 3 17.12 -14.84 48.12
N VAL A 4 16.04 -14.68 47.38
CA VAL A 4 16.01 -14.91 45.92
C VAL A 4 16.28 -13.59 45.21
N ASP A 5 17.37 -13.58 44.47
CA ASP A 5 17.90 -12.45 43.70
C ASP A 5 17.00 -12.12 42.51
N SER A 6 16.50 -10.89 42.47
CA SER A 6 15.56 -10.34 41.49
C SER A 6 16.30 -9.60 40.37
N ARG A 7 17.12 -10.29 39.57
CA ARG A 7 17.74 -9.66 38.38
C ARG A 7 18.00 -10.70 37.30
N THR A 8 17.03 -10.92 36.42
CA THR A 8 17.28 -11.23 34.97
C THR A 8 15.97 -11.48 34.24
N TRP A 9 15.17 -10.43 34.02
CA TRP A 9 14.26 -10.42 32.88
C TRP A 9 14.86 -9.44 31.85
N ARG A 10 15.86 -9.90 31.11
CA ARG A 10 16.21 -9.24 29.84
C ARG A 10 15.10 -9.59 28.86
N THR A 11 14.24 -8.62 28.64
CA THR A 11 13.35 -8.54 27.47
C THR A 11 14.22 -8.68 26.24
N THR A 12 14.12 -9.78 25.53
CA THR A 12 14.53 -9.89 24.13
C THR A 12 13.63 -8.92 23.38
N LEU A 13 14.15 -7.73 23.07
CA LEU A 13 13.56 -6.82 22.09
C LEU A 13 13.46 -7.61 20.80
N ASN A 14 12.23 -8.00 20.42
CA ASN A 14 11.94 -8.44 19.07
C ASN A 14 12.36 -7.30 18.14
N SER A 15 13.36 -7.55 17.32
CA SER A 15 13.67 -6.66 16.20
C SER A 15 12.39 -6.49 15.38
N PRO A 16 12.07 -5.27 14.90
CA PRO A 16 10.90 -5.07 14.04
C PRO A 16 11.02 -6.02 12.86
N ILE A 17 9.99 -6.85 12.65
CA ILE A 17 9.93 -7.78 11.52
C ILE A 17 9.96 -6.90 10.27
N ASN A 18 10.98 -7.06 9.44
CA ASN A 18 11.12 -6.37 8.16
C ASN A 18 9.81 -6.54 7.36
N SER A 19 9.25 -5.44 6.85
CA SER A 19 7.98 -5.47 6.12
C SER A 19 8.01 -6.45 4.92
N ALA A 20 9.18 -6.64 4.28
CA ALA A 20 9.38 -7.60 3.20
C ALA A 20 9.23 -9.07 3.66
N GLU A 21 9.62 -9.40 4.90
CA GLU A 21 9.49 -10.75 5.47
C GLU A 21 8.03 -11.13 5.76
N LYS A 22 7.13 -10.14 5.83
CA LYS A 22 5.68 -10.37 5.99
C LYS A 22 5.05 -11.00 4.73
N PHE A 23 5.74 -11.00 3.58
CA PHE A 23 5.22 -11.42 2.27
C PHE A 23 6.08 -12.53 1.66
N ASP A 24 5.93 -13.76 2.18
CA ASP A 24 6.59 -14.95 1.66
C ASP A 24 5.88 -15.54 0.42
N ASN A 25 6.48 -16.59 -0.19
CA ASN A 25 5.96 -17.23 -1.39
C ASN A 25 4.54 -17.81 -1.24
N ALA A 26 4.19 -18.34 -0.06
CA ALA A 26 2.85 -18.89 0.19
C ALA A 26 1.80 -17.76 0.21
N ARG A 27 2.17 -16.62 0.79
CA ARG A 27 1.31 -15.44 0.87
C ARG A 27 1.16 -14.76 -0.48
N ALA A 28 2.22 -14.70 -1.29
CA ALA A 28 2.19 -14.14 -2.64
C ALA A 28 1.21 -14.89 -3.56
N SER A 29 1.19 -16.22 -3.51
CA SER A 29 0.30 -17.05 -4.35
C SER A 29 -1.20 -16.84 -4.07
N GLU A 30 -1.56 -16.53 -2.82
CA GLU A 30 -2.95 -16.28 -2.41
C GLU A 30 -3.33 -14.79 -2.41
N TYR A 31 -2.37 -13.90 -2.60
CA TYR A 31 -2.54 -12.46 -2.37
C TYR A 31 -3.73 -11.87 -3.12
N GLY A 32 -3.87 -12.16 -4.41
CA GLY A 32 -4.95 -11.61 -5.23
C GLY A 32 -6.36 -11.98 -4.73
N ARG A 33 -6.56 -13.19 -4.23
CA ARG A 33 -7.82 -13.63 -3.63
C ARG A 33 -8.04 -12.99 -2.26
N GLN A 34 -7.02 -13.00 -1.41
CA GLN A 34 -7.10 -12.46 -0.06
C GLN A 34 -7.37 -10.95 -0.07
N SER A 35 -6.75 -10.21 -1.00
CA SER A 35 -6.96 -8.77 -1.18
C SER A 35 -8.41 -8.44 -1.55
N ARG A 36 -9.02 -9.21 -2.47
CA ARG A 36 -10.43 -9.02 -2.85
C ARG A 36 -11.41 -9.38 -1.74
N ILE A 37 -11.05 -10.28 -0.83
CA ILE A 37 -11.84 -10.57 0.37
C ILE A 37 -11.66 -9.42 1.38
N ALA A 38 -10.43 -9.02 1.66
CA ALA A 38 -10.13 -7.98 2.64
C ALA A 38 -10.71 -6.62 2.22
N LEU A 39 -10.60 -6.27 0.94
CA LEU A 39 -11.13 -5.02 0.40
C LEU A 39 -12.37 -5.29 -0.47
N ALA A 40 -13.54 -5.02 0.07
CA ALA A 40 -14.77 -4.99 -0.74
C ALA A 40 -14.66 -3.86 -1.77
N GLY A 41 -14.78 -4.19 -3.05
CA GLY A 41 -14.57 -3.24 -4.14
C GLY A 41 -13.11 -3.07 -4.55
N TYR A 42 -12.26 -4.08 -4.32
CA TYR A 42 -10.84 -4.06 -4.71
C TYR A 42 -10.64 -3.62 -6.17
N ASP A 43 -11.30 -4.29 -7.12
CA ASP A 43 -11.14 -3.97 -8.55
C ASP A 43 -11.68 -2.57 -8.87
N ALA A 44 -12.81 -2.16 -8.27
CA ALA A 44 -13.36 -0.80 -8.42
C ALA A 44 -12.41 0.28 -7.87
N CYS A 45 -11.70 0.00 -6.78
CA CYS A 45 -10.68 0.92 -6.27
C CYS A 45 -9.54 1.11 -7.29
N GLN A 46 -9.05 0.02 -7.89
CA GLN A 46 -7.98 0.07 -8.88
C GLN A 46 -8.41 0.80 -10.17
N ASP A 47 -9.64 0.57 -10.63
CA ASP A 47 -10.21 1.29 -11.77
C ASP A 47 -10.32 2.79 -11.49
N LEU A 48 -10.79 3.17 -10.28
CA LEU A 48 -10.87 4.57 -9.88
C LEU A 48 -9.48 5.22 -9.72
N VAL A 49 -8.47 4.49 -9.26
CA VAL A 49 -7.06 4.96 -9.26
C VAL A 49 -6.62 5.36 -10.65
N ALA A 50 -6.86 4.50 -11.65
CA ALA A 50 -6.54 4.80 -13.05
C ALA A 50 -7.30 6.05 -13.55
N CYS A 51 -8.60 6.13 -13.29
CA CYS A 51 -9.43 7.28 -13.68
C CYS A 51 -8.95 8.59 -13.03
N MET A 52 -8.65 8.56 -11.73
CA MET A 52 -8.20 9.75 -10.99
C MET A 52 -6.86 10.25 -11.47
N LEU A 53 -5.89 9.35 -11.74
CA LEU A 53 -4.60 9.76 -12.30
C LEU A 53 -4.74 10.29 -13.73
N ALA A 54 -5.51 9.61 -14.58
CA ALA A 54 -5.74 10.08 -15.95
C ALA A 54 -6.40 11.47 -15.98
N ALA A 55 -7.39 11.69 -15.12
CA ALA A 55 -8.03 13.01 -14.99
C ALA A 55 -7.05 14.08 -14.49
N SER A 56 -6.17 13.74 -13.53
CA SER A 56 -5.20 14.67 -12.97
C SER A 56 -4.07 15.03 -13.95
N LEU A 57 -3.62 14.07 -14.74
CA LEU A 57 -2.57 14.27 -15.75
C LEU A 57 -3.10 14.88 -17.05
N GLY A 58 -4.41 14.83 -17.27
CA GLY A 58 -5.06 15.46 -18.42
C GLY A 58 -4.51 14.95 -19.77
N ASN A 59 -3.86 15.83 -20.53
CA ASN A 59 -3.40 15.50 -21.89
C ASN A 59 -1.98 14.88 -21.95
N ILE A 60 -1.39 14.46 -20.82
CA ILE A 60 -0.06 13.83 -20.80
C ILE A 60 -0.16 12.39 -21.28
N ARG A 61 0.07 12.18 -22.58
CA ARG A 61 -0.09 10.86 -23.23
C ARG A 61 1.03 9.87 -22.97
N SER A 62 2.22 10.32 -22.54
CA SER A 62 3.43 9.51 -22.32
C SER A 62 3.97 9.71 -20.90
N ALA A 63 3.10 9.62 -19.89
CA ALA A 63 3.50 9.80 -18.51
C ALA A 63 4.38 8.64 -18.00
N LYS A 64 5.35 8.98 -17.14
CA LYS A 64 6.13 8.05 -16.32
C LYS A 64 5.49 7.97 -14.93
N ILE A 65 5.02 6.79 -14.55
CA ILE A 65 4.31 6.56 -13.28
C ILE A 65 5.19 5.72 -12.34
N LEU A 66 5.42 6.23 -11.14
CA LEU A 66 6.08 5.49 -10.06
C LEU A 66 5.04 4.70 -9.26
N VAL A 67 5.19 3.39 -9.19
CA VAL A 67 4.30 2.49 -8.44
C VAL A 67 5.08 1.88 -7.28
N VAL A 68 4.83 2.35 -6.06
CA VAL A 68 5.54 1.94 -4.85
C VAL A 68 4.71 0.92 -4.06
N GLY A 69 5.32 -0.22 -3.72
CA GLY A 69 4.62 -1.37 -3.20
C GLY A 69 3.86 -2.12 -4.31
N ALA A 70 4.49 -2.24 -5.48
CA ALA A 70 3.88 -2.77 -6.71
C ALA A 70 3.68 -4.28 -6.71
N GLY A 71 4.10 -4.96 -5.65
CA GLY A 71 4.05 -6.42 -5.56
C GLY A 71 2.64 -7.00 -5.55
N GLY A 72 2.52 -8.24 -6.01
CA GLY A 72 1.27 -9.00 -5.99
C GLY A 72 0.50 -8.98 -7.30
N THR A 73 -0.66 -8.33 -7.36
CA THR A 73 -1.55 -8.45 -8.52
C THR A 73 -1.18 -7.55 -9.70
N ALA A 74 -0.35 -6.54 -9.50
CA ALA A 74 -0.07 -5.46 -10.47
C ALA A 74 -1.35 -4.81 -11.07
N GLN A 75 -2.51 -4.95 -10.41
CA GLN A 75 -3.81 -4.58 -10.96
C GLN A 75 -3.90 -3.09 -11.25
N GLU A 76 -3.29 -2.24 -10.42
CA GLU A 76 -3.22 -0.78 -10.65
C GLU A 76 -2.46 -0.44 -11.94
N ILE A 77 -1.33 -1.09 -12.20
CA ILE A 77 -0.56 -0.91 -13.44
C ILE A 77 -1.40 -1.36 -14.63
N ILE A 78 -2.04 -2.53 -14.53
CA ILE A 78 -2.88 -3.09 -15.58
C ILE A 78 -4.07 -2.16 -15.90
N ALA A 79 -4.74 -1.62 -14.88
CA ALA A 79 -5.86 -0.70 -15.06
C ALA A 79 -5.41 0.62 -15.73
N MET A 80 -4.34 1.25 -15.23
CA MET A 80 -3.77 2.46 -15.81
C MET A 80 -3.27 2.24 -17.24
N ALA A 81 -2.58 1.14 -17.50
CA ALA A 81 -2.02 0.82 -18.81
C ALA A 81 -3.08 0.53 -19.89
N ARG A 82 -4.24 0.03 -19.49
CA ARG A 82 -5.40 -0.17 -20.38
C ARG A 82 -6.08 1.15 -20.72
N LEU A 83 -6.19 2.05 -19.74
CA LEU A 83 -6.79 3.37 -19.93
C LEU A 83 -5.89 4.28 -20.75
N GLU A 84 -4.58 4.26 -20.47
CA GLU A 84 -3.58 5.13 -21.09
C GLU A 84 -2.45 4.31 -21.74
N PRO A 85 -2.60 3.93 -23.02
CA PRO A 85 -1.66 3.04 -23.70
C PRO A 85 -0.24 3.58 -23.83
N GLY A 86 -0.03 4.89 -23.74
CA GLY A 86 1.27 5.54 -23.85
C GLY A 86 2.06 5.63 -22.53
N TRP A 87 1.45 5.30 -21.39
CA TRP A 87 2.12 5.41 -20.09
C TRP A 87 3.15 4.31 -19.87
N ARG A 88 4.21 4.65 -19.16
CA ARG A 88 5.26 3.73 -18.70
C ARG A 88 5.31 3.74 -17.18
N PHE A 89 5.75 2.63 -16.61
CA PHE A 89 5.70 2.40 -15.17
C PHE A 89 7.07 2.00 -14.63
N THR A 90 7.40 2.47 -13.42
CA THR A 90 8.47 1.93 -12.61
C THR A 90 7.83 1.30 -11.38
N ALA A 91 7.88 -0.03 -11.31
CA ALA A 91 7.29 -0.84 -10.25
C ALA A 91 8.35 -1.17 -9.20
N VAL A 92 8.19 -0.69 -7.96
CA VAL A 92 9.16 -0.86 -6.87
C VAL A 92 8.53 -1.66 -5.74
N ASP A 93 9.20 -2.71 -5.28
CA ASP A 93 8.80 -3.47 -4.10
C ASP A 93 10.03 -4.15 -3.46
N PRO A 94 10.18 -4.16 -2.13
CA PRO A 94 11.29 -4.84 -1.46
C PRO A 94 11.11 -6.37 -1.39
N SER A 95 9.93 -6.91 -1.69
CA SER A 95 9.67 -8.35 -1.65
C SER A 95 9.84 -9.00 -3.02
N GLU A 96 10.87 -9.83 -3.17
CA GLU A 96 11.14 -10.56 -4.40
C GLU A 96 9.96 -11.44 -4.83
N SER A 97 9.34 -12.16 -3.88
CA SER A 97 8.20 -13.05 -4.16
C SER A 97 6.96 -12.29 -4.64
N MET A 98 6.73 -11.10 -4.08
CA MET A 98 5.62 -10.24 -4.49
C MET A 98 5.87 -9.63 -5.87
N LEU A 99 7.10 -9.19 -6.16
CA LEU A 99 7.48 -8.69 -7.49
C LEU A 99 7.39 -9.77 -8.56
N GLU A 100 7.82 -10.99 -8.25
CA GLU A 100 7.73 -12.09 -9.20
C GLU A 100 6.26 -12.40 -9.55
N THR A 101 5.37 -12.39 -8.55
CA THR A 101 3.93 -12.51 -8.77
C THR A 101 3.39 -11.36 -9.65
N ALA A 102 3.82 -10.13 -9.40
CA ALA A 102 3.45 -8.97 -10.21
C ALA A 102 3.96 -9.10 -11.66
N LYS A 103 5.21 -9.52 -11.87
CA LYS A 103 5.79 -9.76 -13.21
C LYS A 103 4.97 -10.77 -14.01
N GLN A 104 4.56 -11.88 -13.39
CA GLN A 104 3.72 -12.88 -14.04
C GLN A 104 2.39 -12.25 -14.51
N GLN A 105 1.76 -11.41 -13.70
CA GLN A 105 0.53 -10.71 -14.09
C GLN A 105 0.78 -9.70 -15.22
N LEU A 106 1.90 -8.99 -15.19
CA LEU A 106 2.29 -8.05 -16.25
C LEU A 106 2.56 -8.76 -17.57
N VAL A 107 3.20 -9.92 -17.55
CA VAL A 107 3.42 -10.79 -18.75
C VAL A 107 2.08 -11.20 -19.34
N VAL A 108 1.19 -11.80 -18.53
CA VAL A 108 -0.14 -12.29 -18.98
C VAL A 108 -0.98 -11.16 -19.60
N ASN A 109 -0.81 -9.92 -19.13
CA ASN A 109 -1.56 -8.76 -19.63
C ASN A 109 -0.80 -7.95 -20.69
N ASN A 110 0.38 -8.39 -21.18
CA ASN A 110 1.24 -7.68 -22.15
C ASN A 110 1.67 -6.28 -21.69
N MET A 111 1.96 -6.11 -20.39
CA MET A 111 2.34 -4.84 -19.79
C MET A 111 3.82 -4.77 -19.38
N LEU A 112 4.56 -5.90 -19.43
CA LEU A 112 5.94 -5.95 -18.95
C LEU A 112 6.89 -5.05 -19.77
N GLU A 113 6.72 -4.92 -21.08
CA GLU A 113 7.56 -4.05 -21.93
C GLU A 113 7.44 -2.56 -21.62
N ARG A 114 6.38 -2.18 -20.90
CA ARG A 114 6.13 -0.80 -20.45
C ARG A 114 6.38 -0.60 -18.96
N THR A 115 6.94 -1.62 -18.27
CA THR A 115 7.12 -1.61 -16.82
C THR A 115 8.56 -1.98 -16.48
N ASP A 116 9.31 -1.03 -15.96
CA ASP A 116 10.62 -1.27 -15.35
C ASP A 116 10.39 -1.78 -13.92
N VAL A 117 10.93 -2.96 -13.59
CA VAL A 117 10.70 -3.61 -12.29
C VAL A 117 11.96 -3.51 -11.44
N HIS A 118 11.85 -2.89 -10.28
CA HIS A 118 12.94 -2.65 -9.33
C HIS A 118 12.68 -3.42 -8.02
N LEU A 119 13.59 -4.36 -7.70
CA LEU A 119 13.61 -5.02 -6.39
C LEU A 119 14.39 -4.14 -5.42
N GLY A 120 13.70 -3.58 -4.44
CA GLY A 120 14.30 -2.68 -3.46
C GLY A 120 13.30 -1.64 -2.94
N HIS A 121 13.84 -0.61 -2.34
CA HIS A 121 13.07 0.52 -1.83
C HIS A 121 13.06 1.69 -2.81
N VAL A 122 12.14 2.62 -2.62
CA VAL A 122 12.03 3.81 -3.49
C VAL A 122 13.29 4.68 -3.43
N GLU A 123 14.01 4.66 -2.31
CA GLU A 123 15.28 5.36 -2.12
C GLU A 123 16.41 4.85 -3.01
N ASP A 124 16.33 3.59 -3.44
CA ASP A 124 17.35 2.94 -4.28
C ASP A 124 17.28 3.39 -5.76
N LEU A 125 16.17 4.01 -6.16
CA LEU A 125 16.04 4.58 -7.48
C LEU A 125 16.97 5.78 -7.65
N ALA A 126 17.44 6.02 -8.89
CA ALA A 126 18.30 7.14 -9.20
C ALA A 126 17.67 8.49 -8.78
N ALA A 127 18.47 9.37 -8.19
CA ALA A 127 17.98 10.63 -7.63
C ALA A 127 17.53 11.64 -8.69
N ASP A 128 17.99 11.50 -9.94
CA ASP A 128 17.64 12.31 -11.10
C ASP A 128 16.40 11.81 -11.86
N GLU A 129 15.87 10.62 -11.49
CA GLU A 129 14.61 10.16 -12.05
C GLU A 129 13.44 11.04 -11.58
N SER A 130 12.62 11.43 -12.55
CA SER A 130 11.48 12.32 -12.32
C SER A 130 10.21 11.75 -12.93
N TYR A 131 9.20 11.58 -12.09
CA TYR A 131 7.93 10.95 -12.45
C TYR A 131 6.80 11.97 -12.55
N ASP A 132 5.88 11.71 -13.50
CA ASP A 132 4.70 12.54 -13.73
C ASP A 132 3.61 12.27 -12.67
N ALA A 133 3.60 11.10 -12.05
CA ALA A 133 2.70 10.74 -10.96
C ALA A 133 3.28 9.56 -10.16
N ALA A 134 2.70 9.31 -8.98
CA ALA A 134 2.99 8.11 -8.21
C ALA A 134 1.74 7.48 -7.58
N THR A 135 1.85 6.19 -7.24
CA THR A 135 0.90 5.47 -6.39
C THR A 135 1.61 4.82 -5.21
N LEU A 136 0.93 4.76 -4.06
CA LEU A 136 1.33 4.05 -2.86
C LEU A 136 0.09 3.35 -2.28
N ILE A 137 -0.15 2.11 -2.73
CA ILE A 137 -1.38 1.37 -2.43
C ILE A 137 -1.10 0.16 -1.55
N GLY A 138 -1.76 0.10 -0.39
CA GLY A 138 -1.63 -1.04 0.51
C GLY A 138 -0.35 -1.07 1.35
N VAL A 139 0.39 0.01 1.43
CA VAL A 139 1.73 0.05 2.07
C VAL A 139 1.72 0.69 3.44
N LEU A 140 1.14 1.89 3.60
CA LEU A 140 1.30 2.70 4.82
C LEU A 140 0.93 1.95 6.12
N HIS A 141 -0.09 1.13 6.10
CA HIS A 141 -0.54 0.39 7.27
C HIS A 141 0.37 -0.81 7.66
N HIS A 142 1.40 -1.09 6.86
CA HIS A 142 2.43 -2.08 7.17
C HIS A 142 3.70 -1.46 7.77
N LEU A 143 3.83 -0.14 7.74
CA LEU A 143 4.94 0.60 8.31
C LEU A 143 4.63 0.99 9.75
N ASP A 144 5.58 0.78 10.66
CA ASP A 144 5.42 1.06 12.07
C ASP A 144 5.74 2.54 12.37
N GLY A 145 4.82 3.23 13.03
CA GLY A 145 4.95 4.63 13.42
C GLY A 145 4.82 5.64 12.27
N ASP A 146 4.61 6.89 12.63
CA ASP A 146 4.41 7.98 11.65
C ASP A 146 5.72 8.37 10.97
N ASP A 147 6.88 8.15 11.59
CA ASP A 147 8.20 8.47 11.02
C ASP A 147 8.47 7.65 9.77
N ALA A 148 8.31 6.32 9.82
CA ALA A 148 8.51 5.44 8.66
C ALA A 148 7.51 5.73 7.53
N LYS A 149 6.24 6.05 7.89
CA LYS A 149 5.23 6.48 6.92
C LYS A 149 5.62 7.82 6.26
N GLY A 150 6.13 8.76 7.04
CA GLY A 150 6.61 10.05 6.54
C GLY A 150 7.86 9.92 5.66
N GLU A 151 8.78 9.01 5.98
CA GLU A 151 9.99 8.76 5.18
C GLU A 151 9.65 8.28 3.77
N ILE A 152 8.83 7.26 3.63
CA ILE A 152 8.45 6.76 2.29
C ILE A 152 7.70 7.83 1.47
N LEU A 153 6.85 8.63 2.11
CA LEU A 153 6.15 9.72 1.43
C LEU A 153 7.12 10.81 0.95
N ARG A 154 8.11 11.20 1.78
CA ARG A 154 9.18 12.14 1.39
C ARG A 154 10.05 11.59 0.25
N SER A 155 10.38 10.30 0.29
CA SER A 155 11.15 9.61 -0.74
C SER A 155 10.43 9.60 -2.09
N ILE A 156 9.12 9.35 -2.08
CA ILE A 156 8.25 9.47 -3.27
C ILE A 156 8.24 10.92 -3.77
N ARG A 157 8.00 11.88 -2.85
CA ARG A 157 7.95 13.31 -3.20
C ARG A 157 9.22 13.78 -3.87
N ALA A 158 10.39 13.34 -3.41
CA ALA A 158 11.69 13.73 -3.98
C ALA A 158 11.79 13.36 -5.47
N ARG A 159 11.13 12.28 -5.90
CA ARG A 159 11.15 11.75 -7.27
C ARG A 159 9.99 12.22 -8.15
N LEU A 160 9.06 12.96 -7.60
CA LEU A 160 7.94 13.52 -8.36
C LEU A 160 8.31 14.89 -8.94
N LYS A 161 7.83 15.20 -10.15
CA LYS A 161 7.85 16.53 -10.73
C LYS A 161 7.06 17.52 -9.86
N PRO A 162 7.37 18.83 -9.89
CA PRO A 162 6.54 19.84 -9.21
C PRO A 162 5.07 19.74 -9.64
N GLY A 163 4.15 19.77 -8.69
CA GLY A 163 2.72 19.65 -8.96
C GLY A 163 2.22 18.24 -9.30
N ALA A 164 3.10 17.25 -9.40
CA ALA A 164 2.71 15.88 -9.79
C ALA A 164 1.78 15.24 -8.75
N PRO A 165 0.73 14.51 -9.22
CA PRO A 165 -0.20 13.82 -8.34
C PRO A 165 0.41 12.56 -7.69
N LEU A 166 -0.02 12.31 -6.46
CA LEU A 166 0.18 11.07 -5.71
C LEU A 166 -1.18 10.49 -5.33
N ILE A 167 -1.40 9.21 -5.59
CA ILE A 167 -2.49 8.46 -4.97
C ILE A 167 -1.94 7.61 -3.83
N VAL A 168 -2.57 7.77 -2.66
CA VAL A 168 -2.35 6.91 -1.50
C VAL A 168 -3.62 6.14 -1.21
N ALA A 169 -3.53 4.82 -1.02
CA ALA A 169 -4.65 4.01 -0.60
C ALA A 169 -4.22 2.95 0.42
N GLY A 170 -5.07 2.71 1.40
CA GLY A 170 -4.78 1.74 2.45
C GLY A 170 -5.76 1.79 3.60
N ASN A 171 -5.52 0.92 4.59
CA ASN A 171 -6.30 0.93 5.81
C ASN A 171 -6.02 2.20 6.63
N GLN A 172 -7.07 2.72 7.21
CA GLN A 172 -7.09 3.83 8.16
C GLN A 172 -7.89 3.42 9.39
N TYR A 173 -7.82 4.21 10.45
CA TYR A 173 -8.34 3.99 11.78
C TYR A 173 -7.57 2.96 12.59
N ALA A 174 -7.39 3.24 13.87
CA ALA A 174 -7.01 2.23 14.84
C ALA A 174 -8.12 1.17 14.87
N TYR A 175 -7.85 -0.05 14.45
CA TYR A 175 -8.88 -1.07 14.23
C TYR A 175 -9.79 -1.29 15.43
N ALA A 176 -9.21 -1.32 16.65
CA ALA A 176 -9.95 -1.50 17.89
C ALA A 176 -10.90 -0.34 18.21
N SER A 177 -10.69 0.85 17.64
CA SER A 177 -11.57 2.02 17.84
C SER A 177 -12.86 1.94 17.01
N GLN A 178 -12.95 1.00 16.07
CA GLN A 178 -14.08 0.83 15.14
C GLN A 178 -14.67 -0.58 15.24
N PRO A 179 -15.26 -0.98 16.37
CA PRO A 179 -15.66 -2.38 16.61
C PRO A 179 -16.72 -2.87 15.62
N LEU A 180 -17.62 -1.99 15.15
CA LEU A 180 -18.62 -2.36 14.13
C LEU A 180 -17.96 -2.67 12.78
N LEU A 181 -17.01 -1.85 12.34
CA LEU A 181 -16.29 -2.09 11.08
C LEU A 181 -15.45 -3.37 11.18
N LEU A 182 -14.83 -3.61 12.34
CA LEU A 182 -14.06 -4.83 12.59
C LEU A 182 -14.95 -6.08 12.54
N ALA A 183 -16.13 -6.03 13.16
CA ALA A 183 -17.12 -7.10 13.10
C ALA A 183 -17.62 -7.33 11.66
N ALA A 184 -17.92 -6.26 10.91
CA ALA A 184 -18.33 -6.33 9.51
C ALA A 184 -17.23 -6.96 8.63
N TRP A 185 -15.96 -6.62 8.89
CA TRP A 185 -14.83 -7.23 8.20
C TRP A 185 -14.74 -8.74 8.47
N GLY A 186 -15.00 -9.17 9.70
CA GLY A 186 -15.14 -10.59 10.05
C GLY A 186 -16.26 -11.29 9.27
N GLN A 187 -17.44 -10.64 9.09
CA GLN A 187 -18.52 -11.20 8.27
C GLN A 187 -18.12 -11.31 6.78
N ARG A 188 -17.30 -10.39 6.30
CA ARG A 188 -16.77 -10.45 4.93
C ARG A 188 -15.95 -11.74 4.69
N TRP A 189 -15.09 -12.12 5.64
CA TRP A 189 -14.35 -13.38 5.58
C TRP A 189 -15.31 -14.60 5.62
N ARG A 190 -16.36 -14.54 6.45
CA ARG A 190 -17.37 -15.61 6.51
C ARG A 190 -18.13 -15.76 5.20
N GLN A 191 -18.48 -14.68 4.52
CA GLN A 191 -19.09 -14.72 3.17
C GLN A 191 -18.25 -15.50 2.16
N HIS A 192 -16.93 -15.53 2.38
CA HIS A 192 -15.97 -16.26 1.54
C HIS A 192 -15.52 -17.60 2.13
N GLY A 193 -16.30 -18.16 3.03
CA GLY A 193 -16.16 -19.53 3.52
C GLY A 193 -15.29 -19.71 4.77
N ALA A 194 -14.81 -18.62 5.40
CA ALA A 194 -14.06 -18.74 6.65
C ALA A 194 -14.99 -19.14 7.82
N SER A 195 -14.55 -20.09 8.62
CA SER A 195 -15.21 -20.45 9.87
C SER A 195 -15.07 -19.35 10.94
N PRO A 196 -15.91 -19.34 12.00
CA PRO A 196 -15.77 -18.36 13.09
C PRO A 196 -14.38 -18.35 13.74
N ASP A 197 -13.76 -19.51 13.90
CA ASP A 197 -12.41 -19.62 14.50
C ASP A 197 -11.33 -19.08 13.57
N GLU A 198 -11.40 -19.36 12.28
CA GLU A 198 -10.50 -18.77 11.27
C GLU A 198 -10.62 -17.25 11.22
N VAL A 199 -11.84 -16.69 11.30
CA VAL A 199 -12.06 -15.25 11.38
C VAL A 199 -11.41 -14.67 12.63
N LYS A 200 -11.58 -15.29 13.80
CA LYS A 200 -10.96 -14.85 15.04
C LYS A 200 -9.44 -14.82 14.94
N VAL A 201 -8.83 -15.86 14.36
CA VAL A 201 -7.38 -15.93 14.14
C VAL A 201 -6.92 -14.85 13.17
N LYS A 202 -7.63 -14.63 12.04
CA LYS A 202 -7.30 -13.60 11.05
C LYS A 202 -7.36 -12.20 11.65
N LEU A 203 -8.46 -11.86 12.32
CA LEU A 203 -8.61 -10.54 12.95
C LEU A 203 -7.55 -10.33 14.04
N GLY A 204 -7.23 -11.34 14.83
CA GLY A 204 -6.15 -11.28 15.82
C GLY A 204 -4.78 -10.95 15.19
N LYS A 205 -4.45 -11.59 14.06
CA LYS A 205 -3.20 -11.30 13.31
C LYS A 205 -3.19 -9.88 12.74
N ILE A 206 -4.32 -9.39 12.22
CA ILE A 206 -4.45 -8.04 11.69
C ILE A 206 -4.24 -7.00 12.79
N LEU A 207 -4.85 -7.20 13.95
CA LEU A 207 -4.72 -6.29 15.09
C LEU A 207 -3.28 -6.20 15.64
N GLN A 208 -2.46 -7.23 15.44
CA GLN A 208 -1.08 -7.29 15.92
C GLN A 208 -0.05 -6.90 14.87
N GLY A 209 -0.38 -7.03 13.59
CA GLY A 209 0.58 -6.97 12.49
C GLY A 209 0.48 -5.73 11.60
N ALA A 210 -0.39 -4.77 11.92
CA ALA A 210 -0.57 -3.58 11.12
C ALA A 210 -0.76 -2.34 12.01
N ASP A 211 -0.17 -1.23 11.58
CA ASP A 211 -0.24 0.09 12.21
C ASP A 211 -0.79 1.13 11.22
N PRO A 212 -2.11 1.13 10.94
CA PRO A 212 -2.70 2.11 10.03
C PRO A 212 -2.70 3.52 10.62
N PRO A 213 -2.69 4.59 9.80
CA PRO A 213 -3.01 5.93 10.25
C PRO A 213 -4.34 5.93 11.01
N HIS A 214 -4.40 6.54 12.19
CA HIS A 214 -5.50 6.35 13.13
C HIS A 214 -6.79 7.08 12.73
N SER A 215 -6.76 7.94 11.73
CA SER A 215 -7.92 8.68 11.22
C SER A 215 -7.63 9.23 9.83
N GLU A 216 -8.66 9.74 9.15
CA GLU A 216 -8.48 10.50 7.91
C GLU A 216 -7.63 11.77 8.14
N ALA A 217 -7.82 12.45 9.26
CA ALA A 217 -6.98 13.60 9.62
C ALA A 217 -5.50 13.21 9.81
N ALA A 218 -5.22 12.00 10.31
CA ALA A 218 -3.84 11.50 10.40
C ALA A 218 -3.25 11.23 9.00
N VAL A 219 -4.02 10.71 8.05
CA VAL A 219 -3.59 10.57 6.65
C VAL A 219 -3.27 11.94 6.04
N GLN A 220 -4.17 12.92 6.20
CA GLN A 220 -3.96 14.29 5.71
C GLN A 220 -2.69 14.91 6.32
N LYS A 221 -2.49 14.73 7.63
CA LYS A 221 -1.30 15.25 8.33
C LYS A 221 -0.01 14.61 7.78
N LEU A 222 0.04 13.30 7.61
CA LEU A 222 1.20 12.60 7.06
C LEU A 222 1.56 13.12 5.65
N LEU A 223 0.57 13.33 4.80
CA LEU A 223 0.76 13.87 3.46
C LEU A 223 1.26 15.31 3.51
N HIS A 224 0.67 16.15 4.34
CA HIS A 224 1.07 17.55 4.50
C HIS A 224 2.50 17.66 5.06
N ASP A 225 2.84 16.91 6.10
CA ASP A 225 4.19 16.88 6.70
C ASP A 225 5.26 16.37 5.72
N ALA A 226 4.86 15.55 4.75
CA ALA A 226 5.73 15.11 3.67
C ALA A 226 5.81 16.11 2.50
N GLY A 227 5.09 17.24 2.53
CA GLY A 227 5.11 18.30 1.52
C GLY A 227 4.18 18.06 0.33
N PHE A 228 3.06 17.39 0.57
CA PHE A 228 1.94 17.33 -0.36
C PHE A 228 0.84 18.32 0.07
N GLY A 229 -0.04 18.67 -0.87
CA GLY A 229 -1.20 19.51 -0.61
C GLY A 229 -2.37 18.74 0.01
N ASP A 230 -3.52 19.40 0.08
CA ASP A 230 -4.76 18.78 0.55
C ASP A 230 -5.10 17.55 -0.30
N ALA A 231 -5.56 16.50 0.37
CA ALA A 231 -5.90 15.25 -0.29
C ALA A 231 -7.42 15.08 -0.41
N THR A 232 -7.88 14.76 -1.62
CA THR A 232 -9.28 14.44 -1.90
C THR A 232 -9.51 12.94 -1.78
N ARG A 233 -10.39 12.52 -0.86
CA ARG A 233 -10.80 11.12 -0.77
C ARG A 233 -11.80 10.80 -1.87
N PHE A 234 -11.51 9.77 -2.67
CA PHE A 234 -12.36 9.34 -3.78
C PHE A 234 -12.92 7.92 -3.62
N PHE A 235 -12.41 7.14 -2.64
CA PHE A 235 -12.90 5.79 -2.36
C PHE A 235 -12.90 5.52 -0.85
N SER A 236 -13.86 4.69 -0.39
CA SER A 236 -13.93 4.21 0.99
C SER A 236 -14.65 2.87 1.07
N SER A 237 -14.06 1.91 1.81
CA SER A 237 -14.66 0.59 2.08
C SER A 237 -14.17 0.04 3.41
N LEU A 238 -15.02 -0.01 4.43
CA LEU A 238 -14.69 -0.38 5.80
C LEU A 238 -13.49 0.44 6.31
N PHE A 239 -12.35 -0.21 6.55
CA PHE A 239 -11.12 0.45 6.98
C PHE A 239 -10.31 1.08 5.84
N TRP A 240 -10.61 0.73 4.59
CA TRP A 240 -9.84 1.20 3.45
C TRP A 240 -10.33 2.56 2.96
N GLY A 241 -9.37 3.45 2.69
CA GLY A 241 -9.59 4.70 1.97
C GLY A 241 -8.63 4.85 0.81
N ALA A 242 -8.97 5.71 -0.17
CA ALA A 242 -8.06 6.14 -1.21
C ALA A 242 -8.17 7.66 -1.41
N TRP A 243 -7.02 8.30 -1.53
CA TRP A 243 -6.86 9.75 -1.61
C TRP A 243 -5.95 10.14 -2.76
N LEU A 244 -6.27 11.25 -3.40
CA LEU A 244 -5.42 11.91 -4.37
C LEU A 244 -4.95 13.23 -3.78
N THR A 245 -3.66 13.50 -3.86
CA THR A 245 -3.01 14.76 -3.50
C THR A 245 -1.98 15.15 -4.56
N CYS A 246 -1.39 16.34 -4.48
CA CYS A 246 -0.34 16.78 -5.38
C CYS A 246 0.88 17.26 -4.59
N LYS A 247 2.09 17.04 -5.16
CA LYS A 247 3.32 17.63 -4.63
C LYS A 247 3.20 19.17 -4.65
N THR A 248 3.41 19.80 -3.48
CA THR A 248 3.50 21.26 -3.42
C THR A 248 4.73 21.76 -4.17
N VAL A 249 4.57 22.91 -4.82
CA VAL A 249 5.63 23.60 -5.59
C VAL A 249 6.72 24.12 -4.66
#